data_6b91cac08f9fbedcd6de395d287eebe1
#
_entry.id   6b91cac08f9fbedcd6de395d287eebe1
#
_cell.length_a   1.000
_cell.length_b   1.000
_cell.length_c   1.000
_cell.angle_alpha   90.00
_cell.angle_beta   90.00
_cell.angle_gamma   90.00
#
_symmetry.space_group_name_H-M   'P 1'
#
loop_
_entity.id
_entity.type
_entity.pdbx_description
1 polymer ?
#
loop_
_entity_poly.entity_id
_entity_poly.type
_entity_poly.pdbx_seq_one_letter_code
_entity_poly.pdbx_strand_id
1 'polypeptide(L)'
;MTAPLKFVAKGVIPATLIAFDQDFAVDQKNSLKHLRDVAATVGLSAITVNGHASEIHACSFAEQQALLALSLAEVGDRLPLVNGVYADGSHAAVEIARMAAAEGASALLVFPPNSMIMGGQLRPEMAVRHFQMIAEATDLPLILFQYPQTTGLGYPFATMETIFDAVPSIVAIKDWCNDPMLHEKHIRNFQSRPRPVNVLTTHSSWLMASLSMGPAGLLSGAGSVIADLQVALFNAIQANDLQTARQVNDQIYPLAQAFYRAPFLDMHNRMKVCLELLGRIDRAVVRPPLMPLSSVEIDELKTALVASGLMSGAGR
;
A
#
# COMPACT_ATOMS: atom_id res chain seq x y z
N MET A 1 13.11 -13.82 19.78
CA MET A 1 12.69 -12.87 18.74
C MET A 1 13.18 -11.48 19.16
N THR A 2 13.85 -10.73 18.29
CA THR A 2 14.21 -9.33 18.53
C THR A 2 12.92 -8.50 18.60
N ALA A 3 12.90 -7.46 19.45
CA ALA A 3 11.75 -6.54 19.50
C ALA A 3 11.51 -5.90 18.12
N PRO A 4 10.24 -5.72 17.71
CA PRO A 4 9.92 -5.11 16.42
C PRO A 4 10.51 -3.69 16.32
N LEU A 5 10.97 -3.32 15.13
CA LEU A 5 11.48 -1.98 14.87
C LEU A 5 10.36 -0.95 15.03
N LYS A 6 10.71 0.21 15.61
CA LYS A 6 9.73 1.28 15.82
C LYS A 6 9.23 1.82 14.48
N PHE A 7 7.93 1.75 14.25
CA PHE A 7 7.30 2.34 13.08
C PHE A 7 7.14 3.86 13.23
N VAL A 8 7.47 4.58 12.16
CA VAL A 8 7.20 6.01 12.03
C VAL A 8 6.40 6.23 10.75
N ALA A 9 5.22 6.80 10.87
CA ALA A 9 4.29 7.00 9.76
C ALA A 9 4.72 8.20 8.87
N LYS A 10 5.87 8.11 8.22
CA LYS A 10 6.45 9.13 7.33
C LYS A 10 7.28 8.49 6.23
N GLY A 11 7.59 9.26 5.19
CA GLY A 11 8.50 8.84 4.12
C GLY A 11 7.88 7.84 3.15
N VAL A 12 8.69 6.98 2.57
CA VAL A 12 8.28 6.07 1.48
C VAL A 12 8.06 4.66 2.01
N ILE A 13 6.84 4.15 1.83
CA ILE A 13 6.41 2.84 2.31
C ILE A 13 5.82 2.06 1.12
N PRO A 14 6.60 1.25 0.40
CA PRO A 14 6.07 0.38 -0.65
C PRO A 14 5.19 -0.73 -0.04
N ALA A 15 4.18 -1.17 -0.80
CA ALA A 15 3.42 -2.38 -0.49
C ALA A 15 3.80 -3.46 -1.48
N THR A 16 4.37 -4.57 -0.99
CA THR A 16 4.88 -5.65 -1.84
C THR A 16 3.77 -6.48 -2.46
N LEU A 17 4.02 -6.97 -3.67
CA LEU A 17 3.22 -8.00 -4.33
C LEU A 17 3.54 -9.38 -3.73
N ILE A 18 2.63 -10.33 -3.94
CA ILE A 18 2.84 -11.75 -3.65
C ILE A 18 3.00 -12.51 -4.97
N ALA A 19 3.90 -13.49 -5.02
CA ALA A 19 4.02 -14.39 -6.15
C ALA A 19 3.23 -15.69 -5.88
N PHE A 20 2.58 -16.21 -6.92
CA PHE A 20 1.96 -17.54 -6.92
C PHE A 20 2.61 -18.43 -7.96
N ASP A 21 2.60 -19.72 -7.74
CA ASP A 21 2.98 -20.72 -8.72
C ASP A 21 1.81 -21.07 -9.67
N GLN A 22 2.04 -22.03 -10.57
CA GLN A 22 1.02 -22.43 -11.57
C GLN A 22 -0.18 -23.14 -10.95
N ASP A 23 -0.05 -23.69 -9.75
CA ASP A 23 -1.12 -24.33 -8.99
C ASP A 23 -1.81 -23.38 -8.03
N PHE A 24 -1.54 -22.06 -8.16
CA PHE A 24 -2.02 -21.00 -7.30
C PHE A 24 -1.56 -21.07 -5.84
N ALA A 25 -0.56 -21.89 -5.51
CA ALA A 25 0.04 -21.84 -4.19
C ALA A 25 0.99 -20.64 -4.07
N VAL A 26 1.23 -20.18 -2.84
CA VAL A 26 2.17 -19.06 -2.58
C VAL A 26 3.59 -19.51 -2.97
N ASP A 27 4.18 -18.86 -3.95
CA ASP A 27 5.58 -19.04 -4.32
C ASP A 27 6.46 -18.23 -3.36
N GLN A 28 6.86 -18.89 -2.26
CA GLN A 28 7.68 -18.27 -1.23
C GLN A 28 9.02 -17.77 -1.78
N LYS A 29 9.65 -18.52 -2.68
CA LYS A 29 10.95 -18.16 -3.26
C LYS A 29 10.87 -16.84 -4.04
N ASN A 30 9.90 -16.72 -4.94
CA ASN A 30 9.70 -15.50 -5.73
C ASN A 30 9.16 -14.34 -4.88
N SER A 31 8.31 -14.61 -3.91
CA SER A 31 7.83 -13.58 -2.97
C SER A 31 8.98 -13.00 -2.15
N LEU A 32 9.90 -13.84 -1.63
CA LEU A 32 11.10 -13.36 -0.92
C LEU A 32 12.10 -12.67 -1.84
N LYS A 33 12.30 -13.16 -3.07
CA LYS A 33 13.13 -12.48 -4.08
C LYS A 33 12.65 -11.07 -4.33
N HIS A 34 11.33 -10.90 -4.53
CA HIS A 34 10.71 -9.61 -4.70
C HIS A 34 10.82 -8.71 -3.44
N LEU A 35 10.59 -9.26 -2.25
CA LEU A 35 10.75 -8.53 -0.99
C LEU A 35 12.18 -8.01 -0.81
N ARG A 36 13.20 -8.83 -1.10
CA ARG A 36 14.61 -8.42 -1.05
C ARG A 36 14.93 -7.31 -2.04
N ASP A 37 14.41 -7.40 -3.25
CA ASP A 37 14.58 -6.39 -4.29
C ASP A 37 14.02 -5.04 -3.85
N VAL A 38 12.79 -5.02 -3.31
CA VAL A 38 12.19 -3.80 -2.74
C VAL A 38 12.99 -3.30 -1.54
N ALA A 39 13.35 -4.17 -0.61
CA ALA A 39 14.07 -3.81 0.63
C ALA A 39 15.50 -3.31 0.38
N ALA A 40 16.09 -3.59 -0.79
CA ALA A 40 17.38 -3.05 -1.20
C ALA A 40 17.33 -1.56 -1.55
N THR A 41 16.13 -1.00 -1.75
CA THR A 41 15.96 0.44 -2.03
C THR A 41 16.32 1.27 -0.80
N VAL A 42 17.33 2.12 -0.93
CA VAL A 42 17.76 3.04 0.14
C VAL A 42 16.73 4.16 0.29
N GLY A 43 16.39 4.51 1.53
CA GLY A 43 15.47 5.61 1.85
C GLY A 43 14.02 5.17 2.11
N LEU A 44 13.76 3.86 2.17
CA LEU A 44 12.47 3.35 2.64
C LEU A 44 12.32 3.54 4.16
N SER A 45 11.10 3.87 4.59
CA SER A 45 10.76 4.02 6.02
C SER A 45 10.17 2.75 6.62
N ALA A 46 9.52 1.94 5.81
CA ALA A 46 8.91 0.66 6.16
C ALA A 46 8.51 -0.09 4.87
N ILE A 47 8.06 -1.33 5.00
CA ILE A 47 7.42 -2.09 3.91
C ILE A 47 6.07 -2.60 4.40
N THR A 48 5.05 -2.55 3.52
CA THR A 48 3.74 -3.15 3.80
C THR A 48 3.64 -4.51 3.15
N VAL A 49 3.31 -5.53 3.94
CA VAL A 49 2.98 -6.89 3.52
C VAL A 49 1.51 -7.18 3.80
N ASN A 50 0.95 -8.21 3.19
CA ASN A 50 -0.47 -8.53 3.31
C ASN A 50 -1.37 -7.31 3.04
N GLY A 51 -0.92 -6.41 2.16
CA GLY A 51 -1.70 -5.27 1.71
C GLY A 51 -2.57 -5.58 0.50
N HIS A 52 -3.22 -4.56 -0.05
CA HIS A 52 -4.00 -4.69 -1.28
C HIS A 52 -3.14 -5.23 -2.44
N ALA A 53 -1.90 -4.75 -2.53
CA ALA A 53 -0.94 -5.19 -3.55
C ALA A 53 -0.60 -6.69 -3.47
N SER A 54 -0.69 -7.29 -2.28
CA SER A 54 -0.44 -8.72 -2.06
C SER A 54 -1.65 -9.62 -2.37
N GLU A 55 -2.67 -9.13 -3.07
CA GLU A 55 -3.90 -9.88 -3.33
C GLU A 55 -4.50 -10.48 -2.04
N ILE A 56 -4.48 -9.71 -0.95
CA ILE A 56 -4.89 -10.16 0.39
C ILE A 56 -6.29 -10.78 0.42
N HIS A 57 -7.18 -10.30 -0.46
CA HIS A 57 -8.54 -10.82 -0.62
C HIS A 57 -8.59 -12.28 -1.10
N ALA A 58 -7.51 -12.78 -1.70
CA ALA A 58 -7.37 -14.14 -2.22
C ALA A 58 -6.48 -15.03 -1.35
N CYS A 59 -5.97 -14.53 -0.21
CA CYS A 59 -5.09 -15.24 0.70
C CYS A 59 -5.82 -15.71 1.95
N SER A 60 -5.67 -16.97 2.31
CA SER A 60 -6.17 -17.52 3.57
C SER A 60 -5.44 -16.90 4.77
N PHE A 61 -6.02 -17.02 5.97
CA PHE A 61 -5.39 -16.57 7.22
C PHE A 61 -3.99 -17.21 7.42
N ALA A 62 -3.88 -18.52 7.16
CA ALA A 62 -2.61 -19.24 7.30
C ALA A 62 -1.54 -18.74 6.32
N GLU A 63 -1.93 -18.42 5.07
CA GLU A 63 -1.01 -17.84 4.08
C GLU A 63 -0.56 -16.44 4.49
N GLN A 64 -1.46 -15.61 5.02
CA GLN A 64 -1.14 -14.28 5.53
C GLN A 64 -0.15 -14.36 6.70
N GLN A 65 -0.36 -15.28 7.65
CA GLN A 65 0.53 -15.50 8.77
C GLN A 65 1.91 -15.98 8.29
N ALA A 66 1.95 -16.98 7.41
CA ALA A 66 3.20 -17.50 6.88
C ALA A 66 3.98 -16.43 6.09
N LEU A 67 3.31 -15.62 5.29
CA LEU A 67 3.96 -14.54 4.52
C LEU A 67 4.53 -13.46 5.45
N LEU A 68 3.81 -13.08 6.50
CA LEU A 68 4.32 -12.13 7.49
C LEU A 68 5.54 -12.68 8.22
N ALA A 69 5.48 -13.92 8.72
CA ALA A 69 6.59 -14.58 9.42
C ALA A 69 7.85 -14.67 8.53
N LEU A 70 7.69 -15.09 7.27
CA LEU A 70 8.77 -15.14 6.29
C LEU A 70 9.35 -13.75 6.01
N SER A 71 8.50 -12.74 5.88
CA SER A 71 8.93 -11.36 5.62
C SER A 71 9.70 -10.77 6.79
N LEU A 72 9.25 -11.03 8.03
CA LEU A 72 9.94 -10.60 9.25
C LEU A 72 11.30 -11.29 9.39
N ALA A 73 11.38 -12.58 9.09
CA ALA A 73 12.65 -13.31 9.12
C ALA A 73 13.66 -12.77 8.10
N GLU A 74 13.17 -12.24 6.96
CA GLU A 74 14.02 -11.78 5.87
C GLU A 74 14.52 -10.35 6.03
N VAL A 75 13.65 -9.43 6.47
CA VAL A 75 13.95 -7.99 6.49
C VAL A 75 13.57 -7.28 7.78
N GLY A 76 12.95 -7.97 8.75
CA GLY A 76 12.41 -7.36 9.96
C GLY A 76 13.47 -6.79 10.91
N ASP A 77 14.74 -7.14 10.74
CA ASP A 77 15.88 -6.56 11.45
C ASP A 77 16.35 -5.21 10.87
N ARG A 78 15.93 -4.88 9.64
CA ARG A 78 16.38 -3.69 8.90
C ARG A 78 15.27 -2.69 8.64
N LEU A 79 14.05 -3.15 8.40
CA LEU A 79 12.91 -2.32 8.06
C LEU A 79 11.67 -2.71 8.87
N PRO A 80 10.93 -1.72 9.43
CA PRO A 80 9.63 -1.98 10.02
C PRO A 80 8.67 -2.60 9.00
N LEU A 81 7.90 -3.62 9.41
CA LEU A 81 6.88 -4.23 8.57
C LEU A 81 5.48 -3.82 9.03
N VAL A 82 4.70 -3.31 8.09
CA VAL A 82 3.27 -2.98 8.26
C VAL A 82 2.45 -4.14 7.73
N ASN A 83 1.60 -4.74 8.56
CA ASN A 83 0.72 -5.83 8.13
C ASN A 83 -0.68 -5.31 7.77
N GLY A 84 -1.23 -5.74 6.64
CA GLY A 84 -2.61 -5.45 6.27
C GLY A 84 -3.61 -6.20 7.16
N VAL A 85 -4.71 -5.53 7.52
CA VAL A 85 -5.87 -6.11 8.22
C VAL A 85 -7.07 -5.95 7.30
N TYR A 86 -7.37 -6.99 6.53
CA TYR A 86 -8.46 -7.05 5.56
C TYR A 86 -9.46 -8.11 6.00
N ALA A 87 -10.65 -7.68 6.38
CA ALA A 87 -11.73 -8.58 6.81
C ALA A 87 -13.09 -7.89 6.71
N ASP A 88 -14.13 -8.67 6.42
CA ASP A 88 -15.51 -8.16 6.35
C ASP A 88 -16.19 -7.99 7.71
N GLY A 89 -15.62 -8.59 8.76
CA GLY A 89 -16.14 -8.50 10.12
C GLY A 89 -15.07 -8.13 11.14
N SER A 90 -15.48 -7.39 12.18
CA SER A 90 -14.55 -6.89 13.21
C SER A 90 -13.87 -8.01 14.00
N HIS A 91 -14.53 -9.14 14.24
CA HIS A 91 -13.92 -10.27 14.94
C HIS A 91 -12.76 -10.89 14.15
N ALA A 92 -12.94 -11.10 12.84
CA ALA A 92 -11.86 -11.59 11.97
C ALA A 92 -10.72 -10.56 11.87
N ALA A 93 -11.03 -9.26 11.81
CA ALA A 93 -10.01 -8.21 11.85
C ALA A 93 -9.19 -8.25 13.16
N VAL A 94 -9.82 -8.49 14.30
CA VAL A 94 -9.16 -8.66 15.61
C VAL A 94 -8.22 -9.88 15.60
N GLU A 95 -8.63 -11.00 15.02
CA GLU A 95 -7.79 -12.19 14.89
C GLU A 95 -6.54 -11.91 14.06
N ILE A 96 -6.69 -11.22 12.91
CA ILE A 96 -5.55 -10.81 12.08
C ILE A 96 -4.64 -9.84 12.84
N ALA A 97 -5.19 -8.89 13.59
CA ALA A 97 -4.41 -7.93 14.37
C ALA A 97 -3.59 -8.62 15.48
N ARG A 98 -4.19 -9.57 16.19
CA ARG A 98 -3.48 -10.39 17.20
C ARG A 98 -2.39 -11.24 16.59
N MET A 99 -2.67 -11.88 15.48
CA MET A 99 -1.68 -12.68 14.74
C MET A 99 -0.50 -11.80 14.33
N ALA A 100 -0.76 -10.63 13.72
CA ALA A 100 0.30 -9.74 13.27
C ALA A 100 1.16 -9.21 14.43
N ALA A 101 0.55 -8.89 15.58
CA ALA A 101 1.28 -8.50 16.78
C ALA A 101 2.13 -9.65 17.34
N ALA A 102 1.59 -10.86 17.39
CA ALA A 102 2.31 -12.05 17.89
C ALA A 102 3.51 -12.42 17.00
N GLU A 103 3.40 -12.25 15.67
CA GLU A 103 4.50 -12.47 14.75
C GLU A 103 5.57 -11.37 14.83
N GLY A 104 5.23 -10.15 15.28
CA GLY A 104 6.18 -9.04 15.44
C GLY A 104 6.08 -7.95 14.38
N ALA A 105 4.91 -7.73 13.78
CA ALA A 105 4.66 -6.57 12.93
C ALA A 105 4.91 -5.26 13.68
N SER A 106 5.31 -4.20 12.98
CA SER A 106 5.58 -2.88 13.56
C SER A 106 4.37 -1.94 13.54
N ALA A 107 3.39 -2.20 12.66
CA ALA A 107 2.14 -1.44 12.54
C ALA A 107 1.10 -2.24 11.75
N LEU A 108 -0.15 -1.78 11.80
CA LEU A 108 -1.27 -2.37 11.05
C LEU A 108 -1.85 -1.36 10.04
N LEU A 109 -2.09 -1.82 8.81
CA LEU A 109 -2.88 -1.10 7.81
C LEU A 109 -4.30 -1.68 7.80
N VAL A 110 -5.25 -0.93 8.35
CA VAL A 110 -6.64 -1.39 8.53
C VAL A 110 -7.50 -0.95 7.36
N PHE A 111 -8.05 -1.92 6.65
CA PHE A 111 -8.98 -1.69 5.54
C PHE A 111 -10.40 -1.43 6.05
N PRO A 112 -11.22 -0.66 5.33
CA PRO A 112 -12.64 -0.64 5.61
C PRO A 112 -13.24 -2.01 5.31
N PRO A 113 -14.11 -2.57 6.17
CA PRO A 113 -14.83 -3.80 5.87
C PRO A 113 -15.69 -3.66 4.60
N ASN A 114 -15.63 -4.63 3.68
CA ASN A 114 -16.45 -4.58 2.45
C ASN A 114 -17.95 -4.55 2.74
N SER A 115 -18.40 -5.11 3.86
CA SER A 115 -19.78 -5.04 4.32
C SER A 115 -20.32 -3.62 4.48
N MET A 116 -19.44 -2.63 4.68
CA MET A 116 -19.83 -1.21 4.80
C MET A 116 -20.24 -0.57 3.47
N ILE A 117 -19.98 -1.20 2.33
CA ILE A 117 -20.34 -0.66 0.99
C ILE A 117 -21.85 -0.37 0.84
N MET A 118 -22.68 -1.05 1.63
CA MET A 118 -24.13 -0.90 1.63
C MET A 118 -24.61 0.24 2.52
N GLY A 119 -23.84 1.31 2.67
CA GLY A 119 -24.24 2.49 3.43
C GLY A 119 -23.68 2.56 4.85
N GLY A 120 -22.70 1.71 5.19
CA GLY A 120 -22.08 1.72 6.52
C GLY A 120 -21.41 3.06 6.88
N GLN A 121 -20.99 3.85 5.89
CA GLN A 121 -20.45 5.19 6.11
C GLN A 121 -21.50 6.19 6.66
N LEU A 122 -22.79 5.89 6.57
CA LEU A 122 -23.88 6.66 7.18
C LEU A 122 -24.05 6.37 8.67
N ARG A 123 -23.34 5.39 9.19
CA ARG A 123 -23.36 4.94 10.58
C ARG A 123 -21.95 5.01 11.18
N PRO A 124 -21.45 6.23 11.53
CA PRO A 124 -20.09 6.44 12.04
C PRO A 124 -19.70 5.52 13.19
N GLU A 125 -20.66 5.19 14.05
CA GLU A 125 -20.45 4.30 15.19
C GLU A 125 -20.02 2.87 14.80
N MET A 126 -20.39 2.40 13.59
CA MET A 126 -19.93 1.10 13.08
C MET A 126 -18.42 1.14 12.81
N ALA A 127 -17.95 2.20 12.14
CA ALA A 127 -16.53 2.39 11.86
C ALA A 127 -15.74 2.60 13.16
N VAL A 128 -16.23 3.45 14.06
CA VAL A 128 -15.59 3.68 15.37
C VAL A 128 -15.44 2.38 16.13
N ARG A 129 -16.50 1.57 16.25
CA ARG A 129 -16.44 0.30 16.98
C ARG A 129 -15.48 -0.70 16.34
N HIS A 130 -15.43 -0.75 14.99
CA HIS A 130 -14.49 -1.60 14.27
C HIS A 130 -13.04 -1.29 14.66
N PHE A 131 -12.63 -0.02 14.61
CA PHE A 131 -11.28 0.40 14.98
C PHE A 131 -10.99 0.25 16.47
N GLN A 132 -11.97 0.49 17.34
CA GLN A 132 -11.83 0.25 18.79
C GLN A 132 -11.52 -1.21 19.09
N MET A 133 -12.27 -2.15 18.49
CA MET A 133 -12.04 -3.59 18.71
C MET A 133 -10.63 -4.02 18.27
N ILE A 134 -10.11 -3.48 17.18
CA ILE A 134 -8.74 -3.75 16.71
C ILE A 134 -7.73 -3.15 17.70
N ALA A 135 -7.93 -1.91 18.13
CA ALA A 135 -7.05 -1.23 19.09
C ALA A 135 -7.06 -1.88 20.48
N GLU A 136 -8.20 -2.44 20.92
CA GLU A 136 -8.33 -3.23 22.15
C GLU A 136 -7.55 -4.58 22.08
N ALA A 137 -7.25 -5.05 20.88
CA ALA A 137 -6.63 -6.34 20.64
C ALA A 137 -5.09 -6.31 20.55
N THR A 138 -4.50 -5.10 20.36
CA THR A 138 -3.06 -4.94 20.17
C THR A 138 -2.60 -3.51 20.48
N ASP A 139 -1.36 -3.35 20.94
CA ASP A 139 -0.70 -2.06 21.16
C ASP A 139 -0.05 -1.50 19.88
N LEU A 140 -0.18 -2.17 18.75
CA LEU A 140 0.43 -1.72 17.50
C LEU A 140 -0.20 -0.42 16.99
N PRO A 141 0.59 0.52 16.44
CA PRO A 141 0.06 1.70 15.78
C PRO A 141 -0.76 1.30 14.53
N LEU A 142 -1.88 1.99 14.34
CA LEU A 142 -2.82 1.74 13.25
C LEU A 142 -2.69 2.80 12.15
N ILE A 143 -2.82 2.36 10.90
CA ILE A 143 -2.98 3.20 9.71
C ILE A 143 -4.39 2.93 9.18
N LEU A 144 -5.27 3.93 9.19
CA LEU A 144 -6.58 3.84 8.58
C LEU A 144 -6.44 3.91 7.04
N PHE A 145 -7.00 2.96 6.30
CA PHE A 145 -7.02 3.07 4.84
C PHE A 145 -8.29 3.79 4.38
N GLN A 146 -8.11 5.00 3.84
CA GLN A 146 -9.19 5.81 3.27
C GLN A 146 -9.37 5.51 1.79
N TYR A 147 -10.58 5.11 1.42
CA TYR A 147 -11.02 4.89 0.04
C TYR A 147 -11.74 6.11 -0.54
N PRO A 148 -11.92 6.19 -1.87
CA PRO A 148 -12.83 7.17 -2.45
C PRO A 148 -14.25 6.98 -1.91
N GLN A 149 -14.92 8.08 -1.57
CA GLN A 149 -16.29 8.01 -1.04
C GLN A 149 -17.27 7.39 -2.06
N THR A 150 -16.99 7.56 -3.34
CA THR A 150 -17.78 6.97 -4.46
C THR A 150 -17.78 5.44 -4.46
N THR A 151 -16.84 4.79 -3.77
CA THR A 151 -16.83 3.33 -3.62
C THR A 151 -17.80 2.82 -2.57
N GLY A 152 -18.38 3.68 -1.75
CA GLY A 152 -19.17 3.30 -0.58
C GLY A 152 -18.34 2.84 0.62
N LEU A 153 -17.01 2.75 0.49
CA LEU A 153 -16.06 2.33 1.54
C LEU A 153 -15.29 3.51 2.16
N GLY A 154 -15.32 4.68 1.52
CA GLY A 154 -14.62 5.86 2.02
C GLY A 154 -15.35 6.48 3.22
N TYR A 155 -14.61 6.75 4.28
CA TYR A 155 -15.14 7.41 5.46
C TYR A 155 -15.35 8.92 5.22
N PRO A 156 -16.51 9.48 5.59
CA PRO A 156 -16.68 10.94 5.64
C PRO A 156 -15.65 11.59 6.57
N PHE A 157 -15.28 12.83 6.27
CA PHE A 157 -14.29 13.58 7.06
C PHE A 157 -14.63 13.60 8.55
N ALA A 158 -15.87 13.95 8.91
CA ALA A 158 -16.33 13.98 10.31
C ALA A 158 -16.28 12.60 10.99
N THR A 159 -16.52 11.53 10.23
CA THR A 159 -16.38 10.16 10.74
C THR A 159 -14.93 9.85 11.09
N MET A 160 -13.98 10.25 10.24
CA MET A 160 -12.55 10.06 10.54
C MET A 160 -12.13 10.84 11.79
N GLU A 161 -12.59 12.08 11.96
CA GLU A 161 -12.32 12.84 13.19
C GLU A 161 -12.83 12.11 14.44
N THR A 162 -14.05 11.58 14.39
CA THR A 162 -14.62 10.80 15.49
C THR A 162 -13.81 9.53 15.77
N ILE A 163 -13.33 8.83 14.71
CA ILE A 163 -12.49 7.65 14.86
C ILE A 163 -11.16 8.03 15.54
N PHE A 164 -10.50 9.11 15.11
CA PHE A 164 -9.21 9.54 15.68
C PHE A 164 -9.32 9.99 17.13
N ASP A 165 -10.44 10.58 17.54
CA ASP A 165 -10.69 10.94 18.93
C ASP A 165 -10.93 9.70 19.80
N ALA A 166 -11.63 8.70 19.28
CA ALA A 166 -11.98 7.48 19.99
C ALA A 166 -10.85 6.44 20.02
N VAL A 167 -9.89 6.48 19.05
CA VAL A 167 -8.84 5.47 18.86
C VAL A 167 -7.46 6.12 18.75
N PRO A 168 -6.81 6.43 19.89
CA PRO A 168 -5.52 7.11 19.93
C PRO A 168 -4.36 6.41 19.23
N SER A 169 -4.45 5.10 19.04
CA SER A 169 -3.42 4.30 18.35
C SER A 169 -3.40 4.51 16.84
N ILE A 170 -4.38 5.22 16.25
CA ILE A 170 -4.30 5.61 14.84
C ILE A 170 -3.31 6.76 14.69
N VAL A 171 -2.20 6.48 13.99
CA VAL A 171 -1.08 7.40 13.78
C VAL A 171 -1.02 7.96 12.37
N ALA A 172 -1.74 7.35 11.43
CA ALA A 172 -1.78 7.78 10.04
C ALA A 172 -3.06 7.35 9.32
N ILE A 173 -3.30 7.98 8.18
CA ILE A 173 -4.17 7.45 7.13
C ILE A 173 -3.33 7.10 5.90
N LYS A 174 -3.67 5.98 5.22
CA LYS A 174 -3.31 5.76 3.83
C LYS A 174 -4.42 6.39 3.00
N ASP A 175 -4.12 7.51 2.35
CA ASP A 175 -5.14 8.31 1.69
C ASP A 175 -5.25 8.00 0.20
N TRP A 176 -6.38 7.40 -0.16
CA TRP A 176 -6.84 7.19 -1.53
C TRP A 176 -8.24 7.81 -1.74
N CYS A 177 -8.47 9.01 -1.22
CA CYS A 177 -9.77 9.67 -1.42
C CYS A 177 -10.04 10.01 -2.90
N ASN A 178 -9.01 10.05 -3.73
CA ASN A 178 -9.04 10.37 -5.17
C ASN A 178 -9.72 11.72 -5.51
N ASP A 179 -9.62 12.65 -4.58
CA ASP A 179 -10.11 14.02 -4.66
C ASP A 179 -9.03 14.96 -4.13
N PRO A 180 -8.41 15.82 -4.99
CA PRO A 180 -7.33 16.71 -4.57
C PRO A 180 -7.73 17.69 -3.46
N MET A 181 -8.95 18.22 -3.49
CA MET A 181 -9.43 19.15 -2.46
C MET A 181 -9.60 18.45 -1.11
N LEU A 182 -10.14 17.23 -1.13
CA LEU A 182 -10.30 16.43 0.07
C LEU A 182 -8.94 15.97 0.61
N HIS A 183 -8.01 15.59 -0.27
CA HIS A 183 -6.64 15.24 0.10
C HIS A 183 -5.92 16.39 0.81
N GLU A 184 -5.98 17.60 0.25
CA GLU A 184 -5.41 18.79 0.91
C GLU A 184 -6.10 19.08 2.26
N LYS A 185 -7.42 18.92 2.34
CA LYS A 185 -8.16 19.05 3.60
C LYS A 185 -7.68 18.03 4.64
N HIS A 186 -7.45 16.77 4.26
CA HIS A 186 -6.90 15.75 5.16
C HIS A 186 -5.53 16.17 5.69
N ILE A 187 -4.61 16.58 4.81
CA ILE A 187 -3.26 17.02 5.19
C ILE A 187 -3.33 18.16 6.20
N ARG A 188 -4.03 19.23 5.87
CA ARG A 188 -4.10 20.44 6.71
C ARG A 188 -4.72 20.20 8.06
N ASN A 189 -5.76 19.38 8.14
CA ASN A 189 -6.49 19.19 9.39
C ASN A 189 -5.90 18.05 10.23
N PHE A 190 -5.52 16.92 9.63
CA PHE A 190 -5.12 15.75 10.41
C PHE A 190 -3.68 15.84 10.90
N GLN A 191 -2.77 16.37 10.08
CA GLN A 191 -1.37 16.55 10.49
C GLN A 191 -1.17 17.69 11.52
N SER A 192 -2.11 18.64 11.62
CA SER A 192 -2.07 19.76 12.58
C SER A 192 -2.79 19.49 13.90
N ARG A 193 -3.34 18.29 14.10
CA ARG A 193 -3.99 17.93 15.38
C ARG A 193 -2.97 17.94 16.53
N PRO A 194 -3.36 18.19 17.79
CA PRO A 194 -2.48 18.06 18.97
C PRO A 194 -1.80 16.70 19.06
N ARG A 195 -2.49 15.63 18.64
CA ARG A 195 -1.95 14.32 18.33
C ARG A 195 -2.05 14.13 16.82
N PRO A 196 -0.97 14.39 16.06
CA PRO A 196 -1.00 14.33 14.61
C PRO A 196 -1.38 12.94 14.09
N VAL A 197 -2.27 12.91 13.10
CA VAL A 197 -2.55 11.74 12.27
C VAL A 197 -1.95 12.03 10.90
N ASN A 198 -0.84 11.39 10.59
CA ASN A 198 -0.09 11.67 9.37
C ASN A 198 -0.85 11.18 8.13
N VAL A 199 -0.72 11.92 7.03
CA VAL A 199 -1.29 11.53 5.74
C VAL A 199 -0.19 10.86 4.91
N LEU A 200 -0.40 9.58 4.58
CA LEU A 200 0.43 8.81 3.66
C LEU A 200 -0.36 8.70 2.34
N THR A 201 0.05 9.46 1.35
CA THR A 201 -0.65 9.43 0.05
C THR A 201 -0.49 8.09 -0.66
N THR A 202 -1.52 7.66 -1.38
CA THR A 202 -1.46 6.56 -2.35
C THR A 202 -2.06 6.96 -3.70
N HIS A 203 -2.10 8.28 -3.97
CA HIS A 203 -2.57 8.83 -5.25
C HIS A 203 -1.52 8.66 -6.35
N SER A 204 -1.16 7.41 -6.65
CA SER A 204 -0.03 7.09 -7.50
C SER A 204 -0.22 7.45 -8.97
N SER A 205 -1.46 7.69 -9.43
CA SER A 205 -1.76 8.20 -10.78
C SER A 205 -1.42 9.68 -10.97
N TRP A 206 -1.28 10.45 -9.87
CA TRP A 206 -0.90 11.87 -9.85
C TRP A 206 0.02 12.18 -8.65
N LEU A 207 1.01 11.29 -8.43
CA LEU A 207 1.81 11.25 -7.21
C LEU A 207 2.60 12.55 -6.96
N MET A 208 3.21 13.14 -7.97
CA MET A 208 3.96 14.39 -7.81
C MET A 208 3.06 15.52 -7.28
N ALA A 209 1.87 15.70 -7.87
CA ALA A 209 0.94 16.73 -7.41
C ALA A 209 0.47 16.47 -5.98
N SER A 210 0.17 15.22 -5.64
CA SER A 210 -0.19 14.83 -4.29
C SER A 210 0.92 15.10 -3.27
N LEU A 211 2.17 14.74 -3.57
CA LEU A 211 3.32 14.98 -2.69
C LEU A 211 3.60 16.49 -2.50
N SER A 212 3.35 17.31 -3.52
CA SER A 212 3.55 18.76 -3.41
C SER A 212 2.57 19.47 -2.46
N MET A 213 1.47 18.81 -2.09
CA MET A 213 0.52 19.31 -1.06
C MET A 213 1.03 19.13 0.37
N GLY A 214 2.12 18.37 0.59
CA GLY A 214 2.79 18.23 1.88
C GLY A 214 2.29 17.08 2.77
N PRO A 215 1.87 15.90 2.25
CA PRO A 215 1.65 14.74 3.08
C PRO A 215 2.95 14.31 3.74
N ALA A 216 2.86 13.63 4.88
CA ALA A 216 4.03 13.15 5.63
C ALA A 216 4.83 12.08 4.88
N GLY A 217 4.21 11.43 3.89
CA GLY A 217 4.84 10.38 3.10
C GLY A 217 3.87 9.74 2.11
N LEU A 218 4.25 8.56 1.64
CA LEU A 218 3.41 7.75 0.76
C LEU A 218 3.42 6.27 1.17
N LEU A 219 2.29 5.59 0.96
CA LEU A 219 2.15 4.15 1.10
C LEU A 219 1.50 3.60 -0.17
N SER A 220 2.28 3.01 -1.07
CA SER A 220 1.86 2.76 -2.44
C SER A 220 2.20 1.36 -2.95
N GLY A 221 1.24 0.72 -3.65
CA GLY A 221 1.44 -0.54 -4.37
C GLY A 221 2.42 -0.41 -5.53
N ALA A 222 2.47 0.74 -6.23
CA ALA A 222 3.42 0.98 -7.31
C ALA A 222 4.88 0.90 -6.83
N GLY A 223 5.14 1.12 -5.54
CA GLY A 223 6.44 0.92 -4.93
C GLY A 223 6.98 -0.51 -5.05
N SER A 224 6.14 -1.50 -5.36
CA SER A 224 6.61 -2.85 -5.73
C SER A 224 7.50 -2.85 -6.98
N VAL A 225 7.27 -1.93 -7.90
CA VAL A 225 7.98 -1.86 -9.18
C VAL A 225 8.99 -0.71 -9.20
N ILE A 226 8.64 0.43 -8.60
CA ILE A 226 9.35 1.70 -8.73
C ILE A 226 9.65 2.36 -7.37
N ALA A 227 10.04 1.58 -6.36
CA ALA A 227 10.35 2.11 -5.04
C ALA A 227 11.44 3.20 -5.06
N ASP A 228 12.47 3.00 -5.85
CA ASP A 228 13.58 3.92 -6.08
C ASP A 228 13.13 5.27 -6.67
N LEU A 229 12.28 5.24 -7.71
CA LEU A 229 11.71 6.46 -8.29
C LEU A 229 10.77 7.17 -7.29
N GLN A 230 10.05 6.42 -6.46
CA GLN A 230 9.20 7.02 -5.42
C GLN A 230 10.05 7.71 -4.34
N VAL A 231 11.17 7.10 -3.94
CA VAL A 231 12.13 7.73 -3.01
C VAL A 231 12.75 8.98 -3.63
N ALA A 232 13.19 8.89 -4.89
CA ALA A 232 13.77 10.03 -5.60
C ALA A 232 12.77 11.19 -5.71
N LEU A 233 11.52 10.91 -6.09
CA LEU A 233 10.47 11.93 -6.18
C LEU A 233 10.16 12.54 -4.82
N PHE A 234 10.00 11.72 -3.79
CA PHE A 234 9.74 12.20 -2.42
C PHE A 234 10.85 13.11 -1.94
N ASN A 235 12.11 12.71 -2.09
CA ASN A 235 13.27 13.51 -1.66
C ASN A 235 13.38 14.82 -2.44
N ALA A 236 13.13 14.81 -3.76
CA ALA A 236 13.15 16.02 -4.56
C ALA A 236 12.09 17.04 -4.10
N ILE A 237 10.87 16.58 -3.81
CA ILE A 237 9.79 17.41 -3.26
C ILE A 237 10.17 17.95 -1.87
N GLN A 238 10.72 17.11 -0.97
CA GLN A 238 11.16 17.57 0.36
C GLN A 238 12.29 18.59 0.29
N ALA A 239 13.16 18.50 -0.71
CA ALA A 239 14.23 19.46 -0.97
C ALA A 239 13.77 20.72 -1.71
N ASN A 240 12.48 20.83 -2.08
CA ASN A 240 11.95 21.89 -2.97
C ASN A 240 12.64 21.93 -4.35
N ASP A 241 13.21 20.82 -4.80
CA ASP A 241 13.82 20.68 -6.13
C ASP A 241 12.76 20.24 -7.16
N LEU A 242 12.02 21.24 -7.64
CA LEU A 242 10.96 21.03 -8.61
C LEU A 242 11.49 20.53 -9.97
N GLN A 243 12.73 20.88 -10.32
CA GLN A 243 13.32 20.44 -11.58
C GLN A 243 13.55 18.90 -11.54
N THR A 244 14.24 18.41 -10.52
CA THR A 244 14.44 16.97 -10.31
C THR A 244 13.11 16.24 -10.12
N ALA A 245 12.16 16.82 -9.36
CA ALA A 245 10.85 16.23 -9.17
C ALA A 245 10.11 16.00 -10.50
N ARG A 246 10.15 16.94 -11.43
CA ARG A 246 9.56 16.79 -12.77
C ARG A 246 10.25 15.70 -13.59
N GLN A 247 11.59 15.68 -13.60
CA GLN A 247 12.35 14.64 -14.32
C GLN A 247 12.03 13.22 -13.83
N VAL A 248 11.95 13.04 -12.51
CA VAL A 248 11.57 11.74 -11.93
C VAL A 248 10.10 11.42 -12.25
N ASN A 249 9.22 12.41 -12.17
CA ASN A 249 7.80 12.21 -12.51
C ASN A 249 7.61 11.82 -13.98
N ASP A 250 8.43 12.35 -14.92
CA ASP A 250 8.39 11.96 -16.33
C ASP A 250 8.72 10.46 -16.51
N GLN A 251 9.57 9.88 -15.66
CA GLN A 251 9.84 8.45 -15.64
C GLN A 251 8.68 7.65 -15.01
N ILE A 252 8.03 8.18 -13.97
CA ILE A 252 6.92 7.53 -13.27
C ILE A 252 5.64 7.55 -14.12
N TYR A 253 5.38 8.64 -14.86
CA TYR A 253 4.12 8.91 -15.53
C TYR A 253 3.65 7.79 -16.48
N PRO A 254 4.48 7.23 -17.40
CA PRO A 254 4.05 6.17 -18.30
C PRO A 254 3.53 4.93 -17.55
N LEU A 255 4.22 4.56 -16.48
CA LEU A 255 3.82 3.42 -15.64
C LEU A 255 2.56 3.72 -14.82
N ALA A 256 2.45 4.92 -14.26
CA ALA A 256 1.26 5.33 -13.53
C ALA A 256 0.01 5.27 -14.40
N GLN A 257 0.09 5.72 -15.67
CA GLN A 257 -1.01 5.61 -16.64
C GLN A 257 -1.35 4.16 -16.97
N ALA A 258 -0.35 3.31 -17.13
CA ALA A 258 -0.56 1.89 -17.42
C ALA A 258 -1.16 1.13 -16.23
N PHE A 259 -0.65 1.35 -15.00
CA PHE A 259 -1.11 0.64 -13.80
C PHE A 259 -2.55 1.00 -13.42
N TYR A 260 -2.89 2.29 -13.43
CA TYR A 260 -4.12 2.80 -12.83
C TYR A 260 -5.25 3.07 -13.83
N ARG A 261 -5.17 2.54 -15.05
CA ARG A 261 -6.28 2.58 -16.01
C ARG A 261 -7.40 1.61 -15.65
N ALA A 262 -8.57 1.79 -16.22
CA ALA A 262 -9.68 0.84 -16.08
C ALA A 262 -9.36 -0.51 -16.79
N PRO A 263 -9.84 -1.67 -16.27
CA PRO A 263 -10.45 -1.82 -14.96
C PRO A 263 -9.43 -1.68 -13.83
N PHE A 264 -9.78 -0.93 -12.80
CA PHE A 264 -8.86 -0.59 -11.71
C PHE A 264 -8.45 -1.82 -10.88
N LEU A 265 -9.27 -2.86 -10.91
CA LEU A 265 -9.00 -4.14 -10.24
C LEU A 265 -7.67 -4.78 -10.70
N ASP A 266 -7.29 -4.58 -11.97
CA ASP A 266 -6.07 -5.14 -12.56
C ASP A 266 -4.78 -4.36 -12.24
N MET A 267 -4.84 -3.30 -11.43
CA MET A 267 -3.65 -2.48 -11.15
C MET A 267 -2.44 -3.31 -10.67
N HIS A 268 -2.68 -4.22 -9.71
CA HIS A 268 -1.61 -5.05 -9.15
C HIS A 268 -1.21 -6.21 -10.07
N ASN A 269 -2.14 -6.71 -10.87
CA ASN A 269 -1.87 -7.66 -11.94
C ASN A 269 -0.89 -7.05 -12.96
N ARG A 270 -1.13 -5.82 -13.40
CA ARG A 270 -0.22 -5.07 -14.31
C ARG A 270 1.17 -4.86 -13.68
N MET A 271 1.22 -4.52 -12.41
CA MET A 271 2.49 -4.39 -11.66
C MET A 271 3.22 -5.73 -11.58
N LYS A 272 2.50 -6.84 -11.35
CA LYS A 272 3.08 -8.18 -11.30
C LYS A 272 3.66 -8.60 -12.66
N VAL A 273 2.97 -8.32 -13.76
CA VAL A 273 3.49 -8.53 -15.12
C VAL A 273 4.75 -7.68 -15.38
N CYS A 274 4.80 -6.46 -14.90
CA CYS A 274 6.03 -5.65 -14.99
C CYS A 274 7.19 -6.28 -14.22
N LEU A 275 6.97 -6.87 -13.04
CA LEU A 275 8.03 -7.59 -12.32
C LEU A 275 8.55 -8.79 -13.11
N GLU A 276 7.67 -9.55 -13.76
CA GLU A 276 8.06 -10.65 -14.64
C GLU A 276 8.88 -10.15 -15.84
N LEU A 277 8.40 -9.12 -16.53
CA LEU A 277 9.10 -8.52 -17.68
C LEU A 277 10.49 -7.97 -17.31
N LEU A 278 10.66 -7.50 -16.07
CA LEU A 278 11.93 -7.03 -15.52
C LEU A 278 12.81 -8.17 -14.95
N GLY A 279 12.34 -9.42 -14.97
CA GLY A 279 13.06 -10.56 -14.41
C GLY A 279 13.16 -10.55 -12.87
N ARG A 280 12.33 -9.73 -12.21
CA ARG A 280 12.29 -9.61 -10.74
C ARG A 280 11.52 -10.74 -10.07
N ILE A 281 10.55 -11.34 -10.78
CA ILE A 281 9.89 -12.60 -10.44
C ILE A 281 9.88 -13.51 -11.68
N ASP A 282 9.70 -14.80 -11.49
CA ASP A 282 9.75 -15.77 -12.57
C ASP A 282 8.46 -15.82 -13.39
N ARG A 283 7.30 -15.48 -12.78
CA ARG A 283 5.96 -15.55 -13.40
C ARG A 283 4.98 -14.58 -12.73
N ALA A 284 4.08 -13.98 -13.53
CA ALA A 284 3.01 -13.10 -13.09
C ALA A 284 1.68 -13.86 -12.94
N VAL A 285 1.62 -14.84 -12.04
CA VAL A 285 0.39 -15.58 -11.76
C VAL A 285 -0.48 -14.79 -10.77
N VAL A 286 -1.78 -14.66 -11.09
CA VAL A 286 -2.80 -14.06 -10.21
C VAL A 286 -3.86 -15.10 -9.86
N ARG A 287 -4.48 -14.98 -8.69
CA ARG A 287 -5.58 -15.86 -8.28
C ARG A 287 -6.93 -15.35 -8.80
N PRO A 288 -7.83 -16.24 -9.25
CA PRO A 288 -9.21 -15.86 -9.56
C PRO A 288 -9.88 -15.12 -8.38
N PRO A 289 -10.75 -14.12 -8.64
CA PRO A 289 -11.34 -13.80 -9.97
C PRO A 289 -10.43 -12.99 -10.91
N LEU A 290 -9.24 -12.59 -10.50
CA LEU A 290 -8.29 -11.96 -11.42
C LEU A 290 -7.91 -12.95 -12.54
N MET A 291 -7.71 -12.42 -13.74
CA MET A 291 -7.37 -13.20 -14.92
C MET A 291 -6.03 -12.71 -15.49
N PRO A 292 -5.26 -13.58 -16.19
CA PRO A 292 -4.09 -13.13 -16.92
C PRO A 292 -4.42 -11.97 -17.87
N LEU A 293 -3.50 -11.02 -18.00
CA LEU A 293 -3.65 -9.92 -18.94
C LEU A 293 -3.57 -10.42 -20.39
N SER A 294 -4.21 -9.71 -21.31
CA SER A 294 -4.10 -9.96 -22.74
C SER A 294 -2.69 -9.62 -23.27
N SER A 295 -2.30 -10.22 -24.41
CA SER A 295 -1.04 -9.88 -25.05
C SER A 295 -0.92 -8.40 -25.41
N VAL A 296 -2.02 -7.76 -25.78
CA VAL A 296 -2.08 -6.32 -26.06
C VAL A 296 -1.72 -5.51 -24.82
N GLU A 297 -2.31 -5.83 -23.67
CA GLU A 297 -1.99 -5.16 -22.40
C GLU A 297 -0.54 -5.37 -21.98
N ILE A 298 -0.01 -6.58 -22.18
CA ILE A 298 1.41 -6.89 -21.90
C ILE A 298 2.33 -6.04 -22.79
N ASP A 299 2.01 -5.85 -24.06
CA ASP A 299 2.82 -5.02 -24.97
C ASP A 299 2.73 -3.53 -24.63
N GLU A 300 1.59 -3.06 -24.17
CA GLU A 300 1.45 -1.70 -23.61
C GLU A 300 2.31 -1.51 -22.35
N LEU A 301 2.37 -2.51 -21.46
CA LEU A 301 3.24 -2.47 -20.26
C LEU A 301 4.72 -2.46 -20.64
N LYS A 302 5.14 -3.24 -21.64
CA LYS A 302 6.52 -3.17 -22.19
C LYS A 302 6.84 -1.77 -22.71
N THR A 303 5.90 -1.16 -23.46
CA THR A 303 6.06 0.20 -23.96
C THR A 303 6.21 1.21 -22.83
N ALA A 304 5.41 1.09 -21.76
CA ALA A 304 5.50 1.94 -20.58
C ALA A 304 6.83 1.74 -19.82
N LEU A 305 7.33 0.50 -19.69
CA LEU A 305 8.62 0.20 -19.09
C LEU A 305 9.79 0.79 -19.86
N VAL A 306 9.73 0.77 -21.20
CA VAL A 306 10.74 1.41 -22.06
C VAL A 306 10.68 2.93 -21.91
N ALA A 307 9.48 3.52 -21.93
CA ALA A 307 9.31 4.96 -21.80
C ALA A 307 9.74 5.48 -20.41
N SER A 308 9.64 4.66 -19.37
CA SER A 308 10.12 4.97 -18.01
C SER A 308 11.64 4.79 -17.83
N GLY A 309 12.33 4.21 -18.84
CA GLY A 309 13.76 3.90 -18.75
C GLY A 309 14.10 2.65 -17.91
N LEU A 310 13.09 1.88 -17.45
CA LEU A 310 13.32 0.66 -16.66
C LEU A 310 13.64 -0.56 -17.53
N MET A 311 13.36 -0.50 -18.83
CA MET A 311 13.67 -1.55 -19.80
C MET A 311 14.33 -0.92 -21.02
N SER A 312 15.37 -1.57 -21.57
CA SER A 312 15.96 -1.18 -22.84
C SER A 312 14.96 -1.44 -23.97
N GLY A 313 14.78 -0.46 -24.85
CA GLY A 313 14.02 -0.69 -26.09
C GLY A 313 14.71 -1.80 -26.90
N ALA A 314 13.95 -2.73 -27.48
CA ALA A 314 14.51 -3.62 -28.50
C ALA A 314 15.11 -2.74 -29.59
N GLY A 315 16.41 -2.85 -29.82
CA GLY A 315 17.09 -2.06 -30.85
C GLY A 315 16.33 -2.18 -32.18
N ARG A 316 16.03 -1.03 -32.79
CA ARG A 316 15.48 -0.96 -34.15
C ARG A 316 16.54 -1.39 -35.12
#